data_7106d33e7c322954fc5cb67a76415c58
#
_entry.id   7106d33e7c322954fc5cb67a76415c58
#
_cell.length_a   1.000
_cell.length_b   1.000
_cell.length_c   1.000
_cell.angle_alpha   90.00
_cell.angle_beta   90.00
_cell.angle_gamma   90.00
#
_symmetry.space_group_name_H-M   'P 1'
#
loop_
_entity.id
_entity.type
_entity.pdbx_description
1 polymer ?
#
loop_
_entity_poly.entity_id
_entity_poly.type
_entity_poly.pdbx_seq_one_letter_code
_entity_poly.pdbx_strand_id
1 'polypeptide(L)'
;MSQSHRMRKPTLSSERVPDEVVFDILTHLPVKPIIRFRCVSKSWNSTITTPLFITTHLNHNRAKSSLPNNDYLLYTSQAMYPSSHQQLCVVVRNSDHTLTELSRCRSPFCGSHVIGFCNGIYCFFENNNYTISLWNPSIKKLKILTPIHIPRYDGMVTHGLVYNSQNNDFKILRIVFDGVVSGYKVPLPLEAGVYTWSTDSWKYIDIYMESLCGSGLNASIVDIQEKPFIFVNGALHSMIHTRGHNFILCFDVNDETFQAIMLPKNYLDGLSPDFDQLEQLVVFKGSLALVAFGRDLYEEHDLCFIWVMTEYGVFDSWTKKTVAVDLVERFFGCTRRGELLIETLDTGLVSFDPDSLDQKNLEIQCSPIWLGYSTDFMESLVLLDGVNLSSESLVLLDGLNVSSDVSSEYED
;
A
#
# COMPACT_ATOMS: atom_id res chain seq x y z
N MET A 1 39.63 -72.84 -23.73
CA MET A 1 39.53 -71.42 -24.19
C MET A 1 38.15 -70.94 -23.90
N SER A 2 37.99 -70.21 -22.79
CA SER A 2 36.70 -69.68 -22.33
C SER A 2 36.67 -68.15 -22.61
N GLN A 3 35.85 -67.71 -23.55
CA GLN A 3 35.66 -66.30 -23.83
C GLN A 3 34.64 -65.71 -22.85
N SER A 4 35.15 -64.87 -21.99
CA SER A 4 34.32 -64.06 -21.08
C SER A 4 33.67 -62.91 -21.87
N HIS A 5 32.35 -62.99 -22.08
CA HIS A 5 31.55 -61.91 -22.60
C HIS A 5 31.35 -60.85 -21.51
N ARG A 6 32.06 -59.75 -21.60
CA ARG A 6 31.87 -58.55 -20.79
C ARG A 6 30.61 -57.83 -21.31
N MET A 7 29.45 -57.97 -20.60
CA MET A 7 28.30 -57.15 -20.85
C MET A 7 28.65 -55.69 -20.59
N ARG A 8 28.56 -54.86 -21.64
CA ARG A 8 28.55 -53.39 -21.50
C ARG A 8 27.26 -52.98 -20.83
N LYS A 9 27.34 -52.33 -19.65
CA LYS A 9 26.19 -51.63 -19.04
C LYS A 9 25.69 -50.57 -20.02
N PRO A 10 24.36 -50.45 -20.23
CA PRO A 10 23.82 -49.36 -21.04
C PRO A 10 24.15 -48.04 -20.34
N THR A 11 24.88 -47.18 -20.99
CA THR A 11 24.98 -45.77 -20.61
C THR A 11 23.60 -45.16 -20.79
N LEU A 12 22.90 -44.97 -19.68
CA LEU A 12 21.76 -44.06 -19.65
C LEU A 12 22.27 -42.69 -20.14
N SER A 13 21.96 -42.34 -21.38
CA SER A 13 22.08 -40.97 -21.84
C SER A 13 21.12 -40.17 -20.93
N SER A 14 21.68 -39.38 -20.04
CA SER A 14 20.92 -38.39 -19.29
C SER A 14 20.34 -37.43 -20.33
N GLU A 15 19.14 -37.71 -20.80
CA GLU A 15 18.38 -36.75 -21.60
C GLU A 15 18.19 -35.52 -20.73
N ARG A 16 18.89 -34.46 -21.10
CA ARG A 16 18.78 -33.17 -20.40
C ARG A 16 17.38 -32.64 -20.66
N VAL A 17 16.64 -32.31 -19.57
CA VAL A 17 15.35 -31.68 -19.69
C VAL A 17 15.51 -30.37 -20.48
N PRO A 18 14.67 -30.12 -21.51
CA PRO A 18 14.72 -28.88 -22.30
C PRO A 18 14.62 -27.64 -21.39
N ASP A 19 15.36 -26.59 -21.74
CA ASP A 19 15.41 -25.37 -20.92
C ASP A 19 14.05 -24.67 -20.78
N GLU A 20 13.16 -24.81 -21.78
CA GLU A 20 11.79 -24.30 -21.75
C GLU A 20 10.93 -25.02 -20.69
N VAL A 21 11.10 -26.34 -20.56
CA VAL A 21 10.39 -27.16 -19.57
C VAL A 21 10.90 -26.80 -18.16
N VAL A 22 12.20 -26.60 -18.02
CA VAL A 22 12.80 -26.14 -16.75
C VAL A 22 12.27 -24.76 -16.37
N PHE A 23 12.19 -23.84 -17.34
CA PHE A 23 11.63 -22.51 -17.13
C PHE A 23 10.18 -22.60 -16.62
N ASP A 24 9.33 -23.37 -17.29
CA ASP A 24 7.93 -23.55 -16.93
C ASP A 24 7.79 -24.15 -15.52
N ILE A 25 8.53 -25.23 -15.22
CA ILE A 25 8.50 -25.83 -13.87
C ILE A 25 8.91 -24.81 -12.80
N LEU A 26 10.00 -24.08 -13.02
CA LEU A 26 10.51 -23.12 -12.05
C LEU A 26 9.54 -21.97 -11.80
N THR A 27 8.81 -21.48 -12.84
CA THR A 27 7.86 -20.39 -12.67
C THR A 27 6.62 -20.75 -11.82
N HIS A 28 6.37 -22.04 -11.63
CA HIS A 28 5.27 -22.53 -10.80
C HIS A 28 5.65 -22.80 -9.34
N LEU A 29 6.92 -22.69 -8.99
CA LEU A 29 7.40 -22.97 -7.64
C LEU A 29 7.24 -21.76 -6.71
N PRO A 30 7.13 -21.97 -5.37
CA PRO A 30 7.22 -20.89 -4.39
C PRO A 30 8.57 -20.16 -4.43
N VAL A 31 8.62 -18.93 -3.94
CA VAL A 31 9.82 -18.07 -3.96
C VAL A 31 11.00 -18.72 -3.25
N LYS A 32 10.81 -19.31 -2.08
CA LYS A 32 11.89 -19.89 -1.26
C LYS A 32 12.65 -21.03 -1.95
N PRO A 33 12.02 -22.04 -2.60
CA PRO A 33 12.70 -23.00 -3.45
C PRO A 33 13.45 -22.35 -4.62
N ILE A 34 12.86 -21.37 -5.32
CA ILE A 34 13.49 -20.71 -6.46
C ILE A 34 14.80 -20.03 -6.05
N ILE A 35 14.81 -19.31 -4.93
CA ILE A 35 16.04 -18.69 -4.43
C ILE A 35 17.12 -19.72 -4.14
N ARG A 36 16.77 -20.90 -3.63
CA ARG A 36 17.71 -22.01 -3.41
C ARG A 36 18.22 -22.60 -4.73
N PHE A 37 17.36 -22.69 -5.73
CA PHE A 37 17.72 -23.25 -7.04
C PHE A 37 18.70 -22.39 -7.83
N ARG A 38 18.83 -21.10 -7.52
CA ARG A 38 19.91 -20.26 -8.07
C ARG A 38 21.31 -20.80 -7.76
N CYS A 39 21.47 -21.56 -6.68
CA CYS A 39 22.75 -22.16 -6.30
C CYS A 39 23.02 -23.50 -7.01
N VAL A 40 22.04 -24.09 -7.71
CA VAL A 40 22.16 -25.42 -8.32
C VAL A 40 23.01 -25.36 -9.61
N SER A 41 22.76 -24.36 -10.46
CA SER A 41 23.55 -24.19 -11.68
C SER A 41 23.61 -22.72 -12.13
N LYS A 42 24.67 -22.40 -12.89
CA LYS A 42 24.78 -21.04 -13.49
C LYS A 42 23.67 -20.76 -14.49
N SER A 43 23.20 -21.76 -15.24
CA SER A 43 22.09 -21.65 -16.18
C SER A 43 20.79 -21.28 -15.44
N TRP A 44 20.46 -21.99 -14.37
CA TRP A 44 19.26 -21.71 -13.58
C TRP A 44 19.31 -20.31 -12.93
N ASN A 45 20.47 -19.95 -12.38
CA ASN A 45 20.64 -18.60 -11.85
C ASN A 45 20.41 -17.52 -12.93
N SER A 46 21.01 -17.71 -14.12
CA SER A 46 20.81 -16.79 -15.24
C SER A 46 19.33 -16.68 -15.64
N THR A 47 18.63 -17.81 -15.74
CA THR A 47 17.19 -17.83 -16.06
C THR A 47 16.36 -17.12 -15.02
N ILE A 48 16.53 -17.46 -13.73
CA ILE A 48 15.73 -16.93 -12.62
C ILE A 48 15.90 -15.42 -12.45
N THR A 49 17.07 -14.87 -12.81
CA THR A 49 17.35 -13.43 -12.69
C THR A 49 16.86 -12.61 -13.88
N THR A 50 16.32 -13.22 -14.93
CA THR A 50 15.81 -12.46 -16.07
C THR A 50 14.51 -11.72 -15.71
N PRO A 51 14.30 -10.50 -16.22
CA PRO A 51 13.01 -9.79 -16.04
C PRO A 51 11.81 -10.61 -16.52
N LEU A 52 11.98 -11.34 -17.64
CA LEU A 52 10.93 -12.23 -18.17
C LEU A 52 10.51 -13.29 -17.15
N PHE A 53 11.48 -13.96 -16.49
CA PHE A 53 11.17 -14.98 -15.49
C PHE A 53 10.45 -14.37 -14.29
N ILE A 54 10.96 -13.24 -13.77
CA ILE A 54 10.38 -12.55 -12.62
C ILE A 54 8.93 -12.13 -12.91
N THR A 55 8.68 -11.54 -14.08
CA THR A 55 7.33 -11.12 -14.50
C THR A 55 6.40 -12.32 -14.71
N THR A 56 6.88 -13.41 -15.36
CA THR A 56 6.07 -14.62 -15.57
C THR A 56 5.69 -15.26 -14.24
N HIS A 57 6.65 -15.39 -13.33
CA HIS A 57 6.41 -15.91 -11.98
C HIS A 57 5.41 -15.04 -11.20
N LEU A 58 5.54 -13.71 -11.27
CA LEU A 58 4.61 -12.77 -10.64
C LEU A 58 3.18 -12.97 -11.19
N ASN A 59 3.02 -13.05 -12.50
CA ASN A 59 1.72 -13.24 -13.16
C ASN A 59 1.08 -14.59 -12.79
N HIS A 60 1.87 -15.66 -12.70
CA HIS A 60 1.38 -16.96 -12.21
C HIS A 60 0.88 -16.88 -10.76
N ASN A 61 1.61 -16.20 -9.88
CA ASN A 61 1.19 -16.05 -8.50
C ASN A 61 -0.06 -15.19 -8.38
N ARG A 62 -0.18 -14.09 -9.15
CA ARG A 62 -1.40 -13.28 -9.21
C ARG A 62 -2.61 -14.10 -9.66
N ALA A 63 -2.47 -14.91 -10.69
CA ALA A 63 -3.56 -15.77 -11.17
C ALA A 63 -4.01 -16.79 -10.10
N LYS A 64 -3.08 -17.31 -9.29
CA LYS A 64 -3.39 -18.21 -8.16
C LYS A 64 -4.06 -17.47 -6.99
N SER A 65 -3.62 -16.26 -6.69
CA SER A 65 -4.14 -15.44 -5.58
C SER A 65 -5.55 -14.93 -5.86
N SER A 66 -5.94 -14.81 -7.12
CA SER A 66 -7.29 -14.38 -7.54
C SER A 66 -8.40 -15.37 -7.20
N LEU A 67 -8.08 -16.53 -6.60
CA LEU A 67 -9.07 -17.49 -6.12
C LEU A 67 -9.83 -16.91 -4.89
N PRO A 68 -11.17 -17.00 -4.84
CA PRO A 68 -12.04 -16.11 -4.07
C PRO A 68 -12.09 -16.32 -2.54
N ASN A 69 -11.17 -17.06 -1.91
CA ASN A 69 -11.38 -17.55 -0.55
C ASN A 69 -10.37 -17.08 0.51
N ASN A 70 -9.40 -16.26 0.17
CA ASN A 70 -8.40 -15.85 1.17
C ASN A 70 -8.50 -14.35 1.46
N ASP A 71 -8.77 -14.02 2.70
CA ASP A 71 -8.70 -12.68 3.25
C ASP A 71 -7.41 -12.56 4.06
N TYR A 72 -6.52 -11.65 3.69
CA TYR A 72 -5.27 -11.41 4.38
C TYR A 72 -5.31 -10.05 5.08
N LEU A 73 -4.82 -10.04 6.33
CA LEU A 73 -4.54 -8.80 7.05
C LEU A 73 -3.02 -8.66 7.21
N LEU A 74 -2.52 -7.50 6.81
CA LEU A 74 -1.13 -7.14 6.92
C LEU A 74 -1.04 -6.00 7.92
N TYR A 75 -0.26 -6.14 8.98
CA TYR A 75 -0.17 -5.07 9.98
C TYR A 75 1.24 -4.90 10.53
N THR A 76 1.54 -3.68 10.92
CA THR A 76 2.74 -3.37 11.68
C THR A 76 2.37 -3.15 13.13
N SER A 77 3.03 -3.89 14.03
CA SER A 77 2.87 -3.70 15.47
C SER A 77 3.83 -2.65 16.00
N GLN A 78 3.38 -1.91 17.01
CA GLN A 78 4.27 -1.03 17.74
C GLN A 78 5.35 -1.87 18.45
N ALA A 79 6.58 -1.40 18.38
CA ALA A 79 7.64 -2.00 19.14
C ALA A 79 7.40 -1.74 20.64
N MET A 80 7.53 -2.76 21.48
CA MET A 80 7.37 -2.63 22.94
C MET A 80 8.35 -1.63 23.58
N TYR A 81 9.43 -1.28 22.87
CA TYR A 81 10.44 -0.31 23.30
C TYR A 81 10.78 0.63 22.14
N PRO A 82 11.10 1.91 22.40
CA PRO A 82 11.44 2.89 21.37
C PRO A 82 12.61 2.49 20.45
N SER A 83 13.48 1.61 20.91
CA SER A 83 14.63 1.08 20.15
C SER A 83 14.36 -0.23 19.41
N SER A 84 13.16 -0.79 19.51
CA SER A 84 12.85 -2.05 18.85
C SER A 84 12.20 -1.79 17.49
N HIS A 85 12.67 -2.51 16.46
CA HIS A 85 12.11 -2.42 15.12
C HIS A 85 10.65 -2.88 15.09
N GLN A 86 9.85 -2.22 14.30
CA GLN A 86 8.48 -2.63 14.01
C GLN A 86 8.48 -4.05 13.43
N GLN A 87 7.49 -4.85 13.78
CA GLN A 87 7.27 -6.15 13.18
C GLN A 87 6.15 -6.06 12.16
N LEU A 88 6.42 -6.53 10.96
CA LEU A 88 5.41 -6.76 9.94
C LEU A 88 4.85 -8.16 10.10
N CYS A 89 3.56 -8.26 10.33
CA CYS A 89 2.82 -9.50 10.46
C CYS A 89 1.86 -9.67 9.29
N VAL A 90 1.74 -10.89 8.82
CA VAL A 90 0.75 -11.29 7.81
C VAL A 90 -0.05 -12.43 8.38
N VAL A 91 -1.36 -12.25 8.44
CA VAL A 91 -2.30 -13.27 8.92
C VAL A 91 -3.35 -13.54 7.85
N VAL A 92 -3.81 -14.78 7.76
CA VAL A 92 -4.98 -15.15 6.96
C VAL A 92 -6.18 -15.27 7.86
N ARG A 93 -7.31 -14.72 7.42
CA ARG A 93 -8.58 -14.88 8.09
C ARG A 93 -9.27 -16.12 7.54
N ASN A 94 -9.50 -17.07 8.42
CA ASN A 94 -10.18 -18.32 8.10
C ASN A 94 -11.69 -18.12 7.96
N SER A 95 -12.37 -19.14 7.44
CA SER A 95 -13.84 -19.13 7.27
C SER A 95 -14.60 -19.07 8.61
N ASP A 96 -14.00 -19.50 9.70
CA ASP A 96 -14.53 -19.40 11.07
C ASP A 96 -14.18 -18.07 11.76
N HIS A 97 -13.59 -17.12 11.00
CA HIS A 97 -13.11 -15.82 11.44
C HIS A 97 -11.88 -15.83 12.35
N THR A 98 -11.29 -16.99 12.64
CA THR A 98 -10.00 -17.06 13.34
C THR A 98 -8.88 -16.53 12.44
N LEU A 99 -7.80 -16.02 13.06
CA LEU A 99 -6.62 -15.57 12.36
C LEU A 99 -5.50 -16.61 12.48
N THR A 100 -4.90 -16.96 11.34
CA THR A 100 -3.69 -17.80 11.30
C THR A 100 -2.52 -16.98 10.84
N GLU A 101 -1.47 -16.86 11.66
CA GLU A 101 -0.26 -16.16 11.29
C GLU A 101 0.48 -16.94 10.19
N LEU A 102 0.72 -16.27 9.06
CA LEU A 102 1.47 -16.83 7.93
C LEU A 102 2.94 -16.45 8.00
N SER A 103 3.21 -15.21 8.36
CA SER A 103 4.57 -14.71 8.47
C SER A 103 4.68 -13.57 9.46
N ARG A 104 5.84 -13.52 10.11
CA ARG A 104 6.25 -12.40 10.96
C ARG A 104 7.69 -12.08 10.63
N CYS A 105 7.95 -10.85 10.28
CA CYS A 105 9.31 -10.41 9.97
C CYS A 105 9.58 -9.03 10.56
N ARG A 106 10.84 -8.79 10.88
CA ARG A 106 11.30 -7.50 11.35
C ARG A 106 11.31 -6.51 10.20
N SER A 107 10.66 -5.35 10.36
CA SER A 107 10.78 -4.26 9.41
C SER A 107 12.23 -3.77 9.38
N PRO A 108 12.80 -3.48 8.21
CA PRO A 108 14.12 -2.87 8.12
C PRO A 108 14.13 -1.41 8.56
N PHE A 109 12.97 -0.80 8.74
CA PHE A 109 12.83 0.61 9.04
C PHE A 109 12.27 0.83 10.44
N CYS A 110 12.78 1.88 11.10
CA CYS A 110 12.31 2.35 12.40
C CYS A 110 11.60 3.69 12.20
N GLY A 111 10.31 3.78 12.57
CA GLY A 111 9.57 5.05 12.47
C GLY A 111 9.10 5.46 11.06
N SER A 112 9.28 4.63 10.05
CA SER A 112 8.76 4.89 8.69
C SER A 112 7.28 4.57 8.57
N HIS A 113 6.59 5.30 7.69
CA HIS A 113 5.19 5.07 7.36
C HIS A 113 5.06 4.10 6.18
N VAL A 114 4.16 3.13 6.29
CA VAL A 114 3.79 2.27 5.15
C VAL A 114 2.85 3.07 4.25
N ILE A 115 3.28 3.36 3.03
CA ILE A 115 2.49 4.08 2.02
C ILE A 115 1.77 3.15 1.04
N GLY A 116 2.03 1.86 1.11
CA GLY A 116 1.32 0.88 0.30
C GLY A 116 1.98 -0.49 0.29
N PHE A 117 1.16 -1.45 -0.12
CA PHE A 117 1.57 -2.82 -0.39
C PHE A 117 0.99 -3.25 -1.73
N CYS A 118 1.79 -3.83 -2.58
CA CYS A 118 1.35 -4.32 -3.88
C CYS A 118 2.26 -5.46 -4.37
N ASN A 119 1.66 -6.58 -4.78
CA ASN A 119 2.37 -7.72 -5.39
C ASN A 119 3.64 -8.18 -4.63
N GLY A 120 3.55 -8.26 -3.30
CA GLY A 120 4.65 -8.71 -2.43
C GLY A 120 5.69 -7.63 -2.10
N ILE A 121 5.49 -6.40 -2.56
CA ILE A 121 6.35 -5.25 -2.28
C ILE A 121 5.66 -4.31 -1.31
N TYR A 122 6.39 -3.92 -0.27
CA TYR A 122 6.00 -2.84 0.64
C TYR A 122 6.73 -1.57 0.26
N CYS A 123 6.02 -0.47 0.29
CA CYS A 123 6.57 0.86 0.10
C CYS A 123 6.52 1.63 1.42
N PHE A 124 7.66 2.16 1.82
CA PHE A 124 7.83 2.95 3.04
C PHE A 124 8.26 4.36 2.69
N PHE A 125 7.85 5.30 3.52
CA PHE A 125 8.28 6.69 3.45
C PHE A 125 8.83 7.14 4.80
N GLU A 126 9.95 7.83 4.77
CA GLU A 126 10.61 8.45 5.93
C GLU A 126 10.49 9.96 5.85
N ASN A 127 9.82 10.57 6.83
CA ASN A 127 9.61 12.02 6.87
C ASN A 127 10.92 12.81 7.05
N ASN A 128 11.89 12.26 7.79
CA ASN A 128 13.12 12.99 8.16
C ASN A 128 14.01 13.31 6.95
N ASN A 129 14.06 12.44 5.96
CA ASN A 129 14.93 12.56 4.79
C ASN A 129 14.16 12.50 3.46
N TYR A 130 12.84 12.44 3.50
CA TYR A 130 11.95 12.31 2.35
C TYR A 130 12.26 11.10 1.46
N THR A 131 12.79 10.03 2.07
CA THR A 131 13.21 8.83 1.36
C THR A 131 12.06 7.85 1.17
N ILE A 132 11.92 7.35 -0.04
CA ILE A 132 11.00 6.26 -0.36
C ILE A 132 11.81 4.97 -0.47
N SER A 133 11.33 3.92 0.17
CA SER A 133 11.99 2.63 0.18
C SER A 133 11.02 1.53 -0.24
N LEU A 134 11.44 0.70 -1.19
CA LEU A 134 10.72 -0.49 -1.63
C LEU A 134 11.37 -1.72 -1.01
N TRP A 135 10.58 -2.53 -0.33
CA TRP A 135 11.07 -3.72 0.37
C TRP A 135 10.29 -4.97 0.00
N ASN A 136 11.01 -6.03 -0.31
CA ASN A 136 10.46 -7.37 -0.50
C ASN A 136 10.87 -8.28 0.66
N PRO A 137 9.98 -8.57 1.60
CA PRO A 137 10.28 -9.44 2.75
C PRO A 137 10.55 -10.89 2.35
N SER A 138 9.96 -11.39 1.25
CA SER A 138 10.08 -12.79 0.81
C SER A 138 11.52 -13.16 0.45
N ILE A 139 12.28 -12.20 -0.08
CA ILE A 139 13.67 -12.36 -0.51
C ILE A 139 14.63 -11.46 0.26
N LYS A 140 14.13 -10.67 1.21
CA LYS A 140 14.90 -9.72 2.05
C LYS A 140 15.71 -8.72 1.22
N LYS A 141 15.07 -8.17 0.19
CA LYS A 141 15.69 -7.19 -0.70
C LYS A 141 15.06 -5.82 -0.54
N LEU A 142 15.90 -4.82 -0.67
CA LEU A 142 15.56 -3.41 -0.50
C LEU A 142 16.01 -2.61 -1.73
N LYS A 143 15.24 -1.61 -2.10
CA LYS A 143 15.64 -0.54 -3.01
C LYS A 143 15.23 0.79 -2.41
N ILE A 144 16.19 1.69 -2.27
CA ILE A 144 15.97 3.06 -1.80
C ILE A 144 15.85 3.95 -3.04
N LEU A 145 14.80 4.76 -3.07
CA LEU A 145 14.55 5.72 -4.12
C LEU A 145 14.90 7.11 -3.59
N THR A 146 15.88 7.74 -4.19
CA THR A 146 16.22 9.11 -3.85
C THR A 146 15.22 10.05 -4.50
N PRO A 147 14.51 10.91 -3.76
CA PRO A 147 13.63 11.92 -4.35
C PRO A 147 14.44 12.90 -5.18
N ILE A 148 13.93 13.28 -6.36
CA ILE A 148 14.61 14.22 -7.27
C ILE A 148 14.62 15.64 -6.70
N HIS A 149 13.59 15.97 -5.94
CA HIS A 149 13.41 17.31 -5.37
C HIS A 149 13.07 17.19 -3.89
N ILE A 150 13.83 17.87 -3.05
CA ILE A 150 13.51 18.00 -1.63
C ILE A 150 12.48 19.14 -1.54
N PRO A 151 11.29 18.91 -1.00
CA PRO A 151 10.33 19.98 -0.81
C PRO A 151 10.96 21.11 0.01
N ARG A 152 10.56 22.33 -0.24
CA ARG A 152 10.86 23.43 0.67
C ARG A 152 10.39 23.05 2.07
N TYR A 153 11.10 23.43 3.10
CA TYR A 153 11.04 22.96 4.49
C TYR A 153 9.65 22.80 5.13
N ASP A 154 8.57 23.27 4.50
CA ASP A 154 7.21 23.26 5.05
C ASP A 154 6.19 22.53 4.16
N GLY A 155 6.62 21.81 3.11
CA GLY A 155 5.70 21.10 2.20
C GLY A 155 5.25 19.76 2.76
N MET A 156 3.95 19.51 2.72
CA MET A 156 3.37 18.19 3.01
C MET A 156 3.50 17.29 1.78
N VAL A 157 3.69 15.99 2.01
CA VAL A 157 3.92 15.03 0.92
C VAL A 157 3.02 13.83 1.10
N THR A 158 2.29 13.46 0.06
CA THR A 158 1.50 12.22 0.04
C THR A 158 1.94 11.30 -1.09
N HIS A 159 1.73 10.00 -0.92
CA HIS A 159 2.25 8.99 -1.82
C HIS A 159 1.22 7.90 -2.11
N GLY A 160 1.31 7.32 -3.32
CA GLY A 160 0.57 6.12 -3.70
C GLY A 160 1.45 5.12 -4.43
N LEU A 161 1.37 3.84 -4.06
CA LEU A 161 2.01 2.73 -4.75
C LEU A 161 0.97 1.99 -5.59
N VAL A 162 1.31 1.66 -6.83
CA VAL A 162 0.45 0.88 -7.71
C VAL A 162 1.27 -0.01 -8.64
N TYR A 163 0.67 -1.15 -9.00
CA TYR A 163 1.16 -1.99 -10.10
C TYR A 163 0.25 -1.84 -11.31
N ASN A 164 0.84 -1.37 -12.41
CA ASN A 164 0.17 -1.29 -13.70
C ASN A 164 0.24 -2.66 -14.39
N SER A 165 -0.89 -3.37 -14.42
CA SER A 165 -0.95 -4.71 -15.02
C SER A 165 -0.88 -4.71 -16.55
N GLN A 166 -1.13 -3.58 -17.21
CA GLN A 166 -1.02 -3.48 -18.67
C GLN A 166 0.44 -3.47 -19.11
N ASN A 167 1.28 -2.79 -18.37
CA ASN A 167 2.72 -2.65 -18.67
C ASN A 167 3.58 -3.60 -17.84
N ASN A 168 2.99 -4.35 -16.90
CA ASN A 168 3.70 -5.15 -15.89
C ASN A 168 4.74 -4.33 -15.11
N ASP A 169 4.37 -3.14 -14.67
CA ASP A 169 5.29 -2.20 -14.06
C ASP A 169 4.76 -1.61 -12.75
N PHE A 170 5.67 -1.25 -11.85
CA PHE A 170 5.31 -0.54 -10.62
C PHE A 170 5.45 0.96 -10.83
N LYS A 171 4.49 1.71 -10.32
CA LYS A 171 4.55 3.16 -10.27
C LYS A 171 4.34 3.67 -8.84
N ILE A 172 5.04 4.75 -8.52
CA ILE A 172 4.82 5.48 -7.27
C ILE A 172 4.46 6.91 -7.65
N LEU A 173 3.26 7.31 -7.24
CA LEU A 173 2.82 8.69 -7.30
C LEU A 173 3.28 9.40 -6.03
N ARG A 174 3.85 10.59 -6.19
CA ARG A 174 4.19 11.51 -5.11
C ARG A 174 3.55 12.85 -5.41
N ILE A 175 2.84 13.42 -4.45
CA ILE A 175 2.30 14.77 -4.55
C ILE A 175 2.86 15.59 -3.40
N VAL A 176 3.36 16.78 -3.75
CA VAL A 176 3.84 17.78 -2.80
C VAL A 176 2.89 18.95 -2.83
N PHE A 177 2.48 19.42 -1.67
CA PHE A 177 1.62 20.58 -1.54
C PHE A 177 2.02 21.44 -0.33
N ASP A 178 1.77 22.73 -0.44
CA ASP A 178 1.99 23.65 0.67
C ASP A 178 0.72 23.67 1.53
N GLY A 179 0.78 23.04 2.70
CA GLY A 179 -0.30 23.18 3.68
C GLY A 179 -0.42 24.65 4.10
N VAL A 180 -1.62 25.10 4.41
CA VAL A 180 -1.86 26.45 4.91
C VAL A 180 -1.26 26.61 6.32
N VAL A 181 0.05 26.81 6.40
CA VAL A 181 0.69 27.25 7.63
C VAL A 181 0.52 28.76 7.73
N SER A 182 -0.41 29.16 8.60
CA SER A 182 -0.63 30.52 9.12
C SER A 182 -0.32 31.70 8.17
N GLY A 183 -1.35 32.15 7.51
CA GLY A 183 -1.63 33.60 7.46
C GLY A 183 -1.28 34.38 6.22
N TYR A 184 -0.31 34.10 5.37
CA TYR A 184 0.10 35.05 4.32
C TYR A 184 0.83 34.45 3.09
N LYS A 185 0.73 33.17 2.81
CA LYS A 185 1.35 32.63 1.58
C LYS A 185 0.33 32.41 0.47
N VAL A 186 0.68 32.85 -0.74
CA VAL A 186 0.00 32.46 -1.97
C VAL A 186 0.08 30.93 -2.06
N PRO A 187 -1.02 30.22 -2.30
CA PRO A 187 -0.98 28.76 -2.45
C PRO A 187 0.04 28.41 -3.54
N LEU A 188 1.04 27.58 -3.22
CA LEU A 188 1.94 27.05 -4.22
C LEU A 188 1.19 26.02 -5.08
N PRO A 189 1.54 25.90 -6.36
CA PRO A 189 0.96 24.86 -7.19
C PRO A 189 1.28 23.48 -6.64
N LEU A 190 0.35 22.55 -6.82
CA LEU A 190 0.58 21.13 -6.56
C LEU A 190 1.66 20.61 -7.50
N GLU A 191 2.68 20.01 -6.96
CA GLU A 191 3.73 19.33 -7.72
C GLU A 191 3.52 17.82 -7.62
N ALA A 192 3.43 17.14 -8.75
CA ALA A 192 3.37 15.69 -8.81
C ALA A 192 4.61 15.09 -9.47
N GLY A 193 5.04 13.97 -8.96
CA GLY A 193 6.07 13.14 -9.56
C GLY A 193 5.60 11.70 -9.67
N VAL A 194 5.87 11.06 -10.80
CA VAL A 194 5.63 9.64 -11.00
C VAL A 194 6.94 8.93 -11.20
N TYR A 195 7.26 8.01 -10.29
CA TYR A 195 8.35 7.08 -10.46
C TYR A 195 7.86 5.86 -11.23
N THR A 196 8.63 5.44 -12.23
CA THR A 196 8.39 4.23 -13.01
C THR A 196 9.53 3.25 -12.80
N TRP A 197 9.19 2.04 -12.35
CA TRP A 197 10.18 1.03 -12.00
C TRP A 197 11.07 0.59 -13.17
N SER A 198 10.46 0.32 -14.34
CA SER A 198 11.18 -0.20 -15.51
C SER A 198 12.22 0.80 -16.06
N THR A 199 11.98 2.09 -15.89
CA THR A 199 12.89 3.16 -16.32
C THR A 199 13.80 3.66 -15.21
N ASP A 200 13.55 3.24 -13.96
CA ASP A 200 14.25 3.69 -12.75
C ASP A 200 14.34 5.23 -12.67
N SER A 201 13.26 5.91 -13.00
CA SER A 201 13.27 7.36 -13.13
C SER A 201 11.95 8.00 -12.71
N TRP A 202 12.06 9.26 -12.28
CA TRP A 202 10.93 10.13 -11.98
C TRP A 202 10.57 10.98 -13.20
N LYS A 203 9.28 11.18 -13.40
CA LYS A 203 8.69 12.14 -14.34
C LYS A 203 7.84 13.13 -13.56
N TYR A 204 8.01 14.44 -13.83
CA TYR A 204 7.14 15.47 -13.26
C TYR A 204 5.86 15.61 -14.07
N ILE A 205 4.76 15.84 -13.37
CA ILE A 205 3.44 16.08 -13.95
C ILE A 205 2.87 17.32 -13.27
N ASP A 206 2.49 18.31 -14.06
CA ASP A 206 1.83 19.49 -13.55
C ASP A 206 0.37 19.22 -13.23
N ILE A 207 -0.07 19.68 -12.06
CA ILE A 207 -1.47 19.61 -11.67
C ILE A 207 -2.07 21.01 -11.75
N TYR A 208 -2.94 21.21 -12.74
CA TYR A 208 -3.66 22.47 -12.93
C TYR A 208 -5.01 22.42 -12.21
N MET A 209 -5.10 23.02 -11.03
CA MET A 209 -6.32 23.04 -10.21
C MET A 209 -7.53 23.66 -10.92
N GLU A 210 -7.30 24.68 -11.75
CA GLU A 210 -8.35 25.33 -12.54
C GLU A 210 -9.03 24.37 -13.54
N SER A 211 -8.26 23.46 -14.12
CA SER A 211 -8.80 22.43 -15.02
C SER A 211 -9.53 21.32 -14.27
N LEU A 212 -9.19 21.06 -13.01
CA LEU A 212 -9.81 20.03 -12.20
C LEU A 212 -11.15 20.48 -11.59
N CYS A 213 -11.20 21.71 -11.10
CA CYS A 213 -12.34 22.21 -10.33
C CYS A 213 -13.20 23.27 -11.05
N GLY A 214 -12.80 23.67 -12.28
CA GLY A 214 -13.45 24.77 -13.01
C GLY A 214 -13.01 26.14 -12.52
N SER A 215 -13.13 27.16 -13.37
CA SER A 215 -12.62 28.54 -13.19
C SER A 215 -13.30 29.38 -12.10
N GLY A 216 -14.14 28.80 -11.25
CA GLY A 216 -14.89 29.51 -10.17
C GLY A 216 -14.50 29.13 -8.76
N LEU A 217 -13.70 28.12 -8.58
CA LEU A 217 -13.27 27.67 -7.25
C LEU A 217 -11.83 28.15 -7.02
N ASN A 218 -11.68 29.26 -6.27
CA ASN A 218 -10.43 29.59 -5.59
C ASN A 218 -10.18 28.52 -4.51
N ALA A 219 -9.91 27.26 -4.95
CA ALA A 219 -9.68 26.13 -4.09
C ALA A 219 -8.26 26.20 -3.55
N SER A 220 -8.06 27.04 -2.51
CA SER A 220 -6.87 26.85 -1.70
C SER A 220 -7.00 25.50 -1.00
N ILE A 221 -6.13 24.57 -1.37
CA ILE A 221 -6.03 23.27 -0.71
C ILE A 221 -5.62 23.51 0.73
N VAL A 222 -6.38 22.92 1.64
CA VAL A 222 -6.08 22.96 3.07
C VAL A 222 -5.27 21.74 3.44
N ASP A 223 -5.65 20.58 2.90
CA ASP A 223 -5.02 19.31 3.18
C ASP A 223 -5.26 18.29 2.08
N ILE A 224 -4.33 17.36 1.92
CA ILE A 224 -4.50 16.11 1.17
C ILE A 224 -4.38 14.99 2.20
N GLN A 225 -5.34 14.09 2.20
CA GLN A 225 -5.36 13.01 3.17
C GLN A 225 -4.01 12.27 3.19
N GLU A 226 -3.35 12.22 4.35
CA GLU A 226 -2.04 11.57 4.52
C GLU A 226 -2.08 10.03 4.36
N LYS A 227 -3.28 9.45 4.31
CA LYS A 227 -3.46 8.01 4.13
C LYS A 227 -3.07 7.58 2.71
N PRO A 228 -2.63 6.31 2.53
CA PRO A 228 -2.29 5.79 1.22
C PRO A 228 -3.39 5.98 0.20
N PHE A 229 -3.00 6.32 -1.03
CA PHE A 229 -3.94 6.37 -2.14
C PHE A 229 -4.64 5.03 -2.35
N ILE A 230 -5.91 5.07 -2.71
CA ILE A 230 -6.70 3.88 -3.00
C ILE A 230 -6.66 3.61 -4.50
N PHE A 231 -6.36 2.37 -4.87
CA PHE A 231 -6.37 1.95 -6.26
C PHE A 231 -7.69 1.25 -6.59
N VAL A 232 -8.45 1.83 -7.51
CA VAL A 232 -9.68 1.26 -8.08
C VAL A 232 -9.87 1.75 -9.50
N ASN A 233 -10.45 0.91 -10.37
CA ASN A 233 -10.75 1.24 -11.78
C ASN A 233 -9.57 1.83 -12.58
N GLY A 234 -8.35 1.33 -12.34
CA GLY A 234 -7.14 1.78 -13.07
C GLY A 234 -6.54 3.07 -12.58
N ALA A 235 -7.08 3.69 -11.53
CA ALA A 235 -6.64 4.97 -11.01
C ALA A 235 -6.34 4.95 -9.50
N LEU A 236 -5.45 5.85 -9.07
CA LEU A 236 -5.17 6.14 -7.66
C LEU A 236 -6.05 7.32 -7.21
N HIS A 237 -6.64 7.20 -6.02
CA HIS A 237 -7.58 8.18 -5.47
C HIS A 237 -7.14 8.67 -4.10
N SER A 238 -7.24 9.97 -3.86
CA SER A 238 -7.05 10.58 -2.55
C SER A 238 -8.04 11.72 -2.32
N MET A 239 -8.38 11.95 -1.06
CA MET A 239 -9.25 13.05 -0.65
C MET A 239 -8.48 14.36 -0.62
N ILE A 240 -9.05 15.40 -1.20
CA ILE A 240 -8.54 16.77 -1.15
C ILE A 240 -9.52 17.61 -0.34
N HIS A 241 -9.03 18.21 0.73
CA HIS A 241 -9.76 19.16 1.54
C HIS A 241 -9.43 20.58 1.09
N THR A 242 -10.47 21.35 0.80
CA THR A 242 -10.33 22.76 0.41
C THR A 242 -11.19 23.64 1.31
N ARG A 243 -10.97 24.95 1.27
CA ARG A 243 -11.82 25.91 2.00
C ARG A 243 -13.25 25.98 1.46
N GLY A 244 -13.48 25.50 0.25
CA GLY A 244 -14.78 25.53 -0.41
C GLY A 244 -15.48 24.16 -0.39
N HIS A 245 -15.05 23.29 -1.31
CA HIS A 245 -15.65 21.99 -1.48
C HIS A 245 -14.56 20.91 -1.56
N ASN A 246 -14.71 19.86 -0.74
CA ASN A 246 -13.85 18.71 -0.80
C ASN A 246 -14.15 17.89 -2.07
N PHE A 247 -13.12 17.28 -2.62
CA PHE A 247 -13.25 16.43 -3.80
C PHE A 247 -12.23 15.28 -3.76
N ILE A 248 -12.39 14.31 -4.63
CA ILE A 248 -11.45 13.20 -4.78
C ILE A 248 -10.55 13.50 -5.97
N LEU A 249 -9.24 13.57 -5.72
CA LEU A 249 -8.23 13.60 -6.75
C LEU A 249 -8.03 12.20 -7.30
N CYS A 250 -8.21 12.03 -8.60
CA CYS A 250 -8.05 10.78 -9.32
C CYS A 250 -6.84 10.90 -10.26
N PHE A 251 -5.90 9.97 -10.16
CA PHE A 251 -4.75 9.85 -11.06
C PHE A 251 -4.87 8.58 -11.89
N ASP A 252 -5.13 8.73 -13.20
CA ASP A 252 -5.10 7.59 -14.13
C ASP A 252 -3.67 7.07 -14.30
N VAL A 253 -3.47 5.78 -14.01
CA VAL A 253 -2.13 5.18 -13.97
C VAL A 253 -1.57 4.92 -15.37
N ASN A 254 -2.44 4.75 -16.39
CA ASN A 254 -2.03 4.51 -17.77
C ASN A 254 -1.72 5.81 -18.50
N ASP A 255 -2.68 6.73 -18.45
CA ASP A 255 -2.58 8.00 -19.16
C ASP A 255 -1.75 9.04 -18.41
N GLU A 256 -1.46 8.78 -17.12
CA GLU A 256 -0.74 9.68 -16.21
C GLU A 256 -1.36 11.07 -16.16
N THR A 257 -2.69 11.12 -16.08
CA THR A 257 -3.47 12.35 -16.01
C THR A 257 -4.26 12.45 -14.73
N PHE A 258 -4.53 13.69 -14.30
CA PHE A 258 -5.33 13.97 -13.13
C PHE A 258 -6.75 14.37 -13.49
N GLN A 259 -7.71 13.94 -12.70
CA GLN A 259 -9.13 14.30 -12.77
C GLN A 259 -9.68 14.52 -11.36
N ALA A 260 -10.79 15.25 -11.26
CA ALA A 260 -11.52 15.43 -10.01
C ALA A 260 -12.85 14.66 -10.06
N ILE A 261 -13.12 13.92 -8.99
CA ILE A 261 -14.43 13.30 -8.75
C ILE A 261 -15.10 14.09 -7.62
N MET A 262 -16.24 14.69 -7.91
CA MET A 262 -16.93 15.50 -6.91
C MET A 262 -17.65 14.65 -5.89
N LEU A 263 -17.61 15.08 -4.62
CA LEU A 263 -18.35 14.47 -3.53
C LEU A 263 -19.81 14.92 -3.54
N PRO A 264 -20.75 14.12 -2.96
CA PRO A 264 -22.10 14.55 -2.73
C PRO A 264 -22.13 15.86 -1.95
N LYS A 265 -23.07 16.75 -2.30
CA LYS A 265 -23.27 17.98 -1.51
C LYS A 265 -23.64 17.60 -0.09
N ASN A 266 -23.01 18.28 0.86
CA ASN A 266 -23.34 18.10 2.29
C ASN A 266 -23.21 16.62 2.74
N TYR A 267 -22.21 15.91 2.26
CA TYR A 267 -22.02 14.48 2.54
C TYR A 267 -21.86 14.15 4.03
N LEU A 268 -21.57 15.14 4.87
CA LEU A 268 -21.47 15.02 6.33
C LEU A 268 -22.73 15.48 7.07
N ASP A 269 -23.78 15.94 6.36
CA ASP A 269 -25.02 16.39 7.01
C ASP A 269 -25.63 15.30 7.87
N GLY A 270 -25.83 15.62 9.15
CA GLY A 270 -26.27 14.69 10.19
C GLY A 270 -25.18 14.31 11.19
N LEU A 271 -23.90 14.61 10.88
CA LEU A 271 -22.81 14.52 11.86
C LEU A 271 -22.59 15.88 12.52
N SER A 272 -22.30 15.86 13.81
CA SER A 272 -22.01 17.05 14.58
C SER A 272 -20.67 17.66 14.19
N PRO A 273 -20.61 18.96 13.83
CA PRO A 273 -19.35 19.63 13.52
C PRO A 273 -18.50 19.93 14.76
N ASP A 274 -19.05 19.78 15.97
CA ASP A 274 -18.36 20.07 17.25
C ASP A 274 -17.45 18.92 17.70
N PHE A 275 -17.50 17.77 17.01
CA PHE A 275 -16.69 16.61 17.30
C PHE A 275 -15.82 16.26 16.10
N ASP A 276 -14.66 15.65 16.40
CA ASP A 276 -13.75 15.17 15.37
C ASP A 276 -14.46 14.16 14.46
N GLN A 277 -14.38 14.39 13.15
CA GLN A 277 -14.91 13.51 12.13
C GLN A 277 -13.76 12.74 11.48
N LEU A 278 -13.95 11.44 11.35
CA LEU A 278 -12.97 10.56 10.70
C LEU A 278 -13.48 10.18 9.32
N GLU A 279 -12.83 10.71 8.29
CA GLU A 279 -13.17 10.45 6.89
C GLU A 279 -12.10 9.62 6.21
N GLN A 280 -12.50 8.70 5.34
CA GLN A 280 -11.56 7.93 4.52
C GLN A 280 -12.20 7.38 3.26
N LEU A 281 -11.48 7.48 2.14
CA LEU A 281 -11.78 6.73 0.93
C LEU A 281 -11.46 5.25 1.12
N VAL A 282 -12.31 4.39 0.57
CA VAL A 282 -12.16 2.94 0.60
C VAL A 282 -12.64 2.30 -0.70
N VAL A 283 -12.26 1.05 -0.93
CA VAL A 283 -12.94 0.18 -1.90
C VAL A 283 -13.98 -0.63 -1.14
N PHE A 284 -15.25 -0.27 -1.29
CA PHE A 284 -16.35 -0.96 -0.64
C PHE A 284 -17.07 -1.88 -1.63
N LYS A 285 -16.97 -3.19 -1.43
CA LYS A 285 -17.56 -4.21 -2.32
C LYS A 285 -17.21 -4.00 -3.81
N GLY A 286 -15.98 -3.55 -4.07
CA GLY A 286 -15.45 -3.31 -5.42
C GLY A 286 -15.72 -1.91 -6.00
N SER A 287 -16.47 -1.06 -5.32
CA SER A 287 -16.77 0.32 -5.74
C SER A 287 -15.97 1.35 -4.92
N LEU A 288 -15.70 2.50 -5.52
CA LEU A 288 -15.15 3.65 -4.79
C LEU A 288 -16.18 4.13 -3.78
N ALA A 289 -15.75 4.30 -2.54
CA ALA A 289 -16.62 4.75 -1.46
C ALA A 289 -15.90 5.71 -0.53
N LEU A 290 -16.69 6.57 0.12
CA LEU A 290 -16.27 7.43 1.22
C LEU A 290 -16.95 6.94 2.49
N VAL A 291 -16.18 6.63 3.52
CA VAL A 291 -16.69 6.30 4.85
C VAL A 291 -16.38 7.46 5.79
N ALA A 292 -17.39 7.94 6.51
CA ALA A 292 -17.26 9.00 7.49
C ALA A 292 -17.89 8.56 8.83
N PHE A 293 -17.16 8.77 9.91
CA PHE A 293 -17.61 8.52 11.28
C PHE A 293 -17.71 9.84 12.01
N GLY A 294 -18.67 9.95 12.91
CA GLY A 294 -18.84 11.11 13.77
C GLY A 294 -20.03 10.98 14.68
N ARG A 295 -20.15 11.92 15.61
CA ARG A 295 -21.27 12.01 16.53
C ARG A 295 -22.53 12.40 15.78
N ASP A 296 -23.67 11.78 16.07
CA ASP A 296 -24.98 12.23 15.58
C ASP A 296 -25.28 13.67 16.03
N LEU A 297 -25.87 14.46 15.14
CA LEU A 297 -26.20 15.86 15.45
C LEU A 297 -27.32 15.99 16.47
N TYR A 298 -28.21 15.01 16.55
CA TYR A 298 -29.45 15.07 17.34
C TYR A 298 -29.49 14.08 18.50
N GLU A 299 -28.73 13.02 18.43
CA GLU A 299 -28.73 11.91 19.39
C GLU A 299 -27.34 11.66 19.99
N GLU A 300 -27.29 11.05 21.18
CA GLU A 300 -26.04 10.80 21.90
C GLU A 300 -25.36 9.49 21.47
N HIS A 301 -25.36 9.19 20.17
CA HIS A 301 -24.64 8.01 19.61
C HIS A 301 -23.79 8.41 18.41
N ASP A 302 -22.90 7.54 18.01
CA ASP A 302 -22.03 7.74 16.87
C ASP A 302 -22.60 7.07 15.62
N LEU A 303 -22.36 7.71 14.47
CA LEU A 303 -22.83 7.26 13.17
C LEU A 303 -21.65 6.97 12.22
N CYS A 304 -21.87 6.01 11.38
CA CYS A 304 -21.04 5.74 10.20
C CYS A 304 -21.87 6.03 8.93
N PHE A 305 -21.39 6.94 8.11
CA PHE A 305 -21.90 7.18 6.77
C PHE A 305 -21.04 6.45 5.76
N ILE A 306 -21.66 5.63 4.93
CA ILE A 306 -21.02 4.92 3.84
C ILE A 306 -21.63 5.42 2.54
N TRP A 307 -20.88 6.28 1.82
CA TRP A 307 -21.23 6.77 0.51
C TRP A 307 -20.56 5.89 -0.54
N VAL A 308 -21.35 5.26 -1.39
CA VAL A 308 -20.86 4.35 -2.44
C VAL A 308 -21.16 4.92 -3.81
N MET A 309 -20.16 5.04 -4.66
CA MET A 309 -20.32 5.41 -6.06
C MET A 309 -20.70 4.16 -6.86
N THR A 310 -21.98 4.03 -7.22
CA THR A 310 -22.50 2.83 -7.91
C THR A 310 -22.12 2.77 -9.38
N GLU A 311 -21.90 3.92 -9.99
CA GLU A 311 -21.37 4.05 -11.36
C GLU A 311 -20.14 4.98 -11.31
N TYR A 312 -18.97 4.42 -11.60
CA TYR A 312 -17.70 5.10 -11.43
C TYR A 312 -17.59 6.37 -12.29
N GLY A 313 -17.23 7.48 -11.65
CA GLY A 313 -17.09 8.80 -12.28
C GLY A 313 -18.40 9.55 -12.51
N VAL A 314 -19.56 8.95 -12.20
CA VAL A 314 -20.87 9.57 -12.34
C VAL A 314 -21.31 10.20 -11.01
N PHE A 315 -21.39 11.54 -10.97
CA PHE A 315 -21.72 12.28 -9.73
C PHE A 315 -23.06 11.86 -9.11
N ASP A 316 -24.10 11.69 -9.92
CA ASP A 316 -25.45 11.35 -9.44
C ASP A 316 -25.59 9.89 -8.99
N SER A 317 -24.53 9.08 -9.12
CA SER A 317 -24.53 7.68 -8.72
C SER A 317 -24.19 7.43 -7.25
N TRP A 318 -23.86 8.46 -6.48
CA TRP A 318 -23.58 8.32 -5.06
C TRP A 318 -24.82 7.90 -4.27
N THR A 319 -24.71 6.84 -3.50
CA THR A 319 -25.74 6.34 -2.59
C THR A 319 -25.24 6.33 -1.17
N LYS A 320 -26.07 6.74 -0.22
CA LYS A 320 -25.74 6.82 1.22
C LYS A 320 -26.35 5.67 1.99
N LYS A 321 -25.55 5.02 2.81
CA LYS A 321 -25.99 4.14 3.89
C LYS A 321 -25.58 4.75 5.23
N THR A 322 -26.48 4.77 6.20
CA THR A 322 -26.21 5.23 7.57
C THR A 322 -26.34 4.07 8.53
N VAL A 323 -25.36 3.92 9.42
CA VAL A 323 -25.28 2.84 10.40
C VAL A 323 -24.88 3.42 11.75
N ALA A 324 -25.55 3.02 12.82
CA ALA A 324 -25.10 3.32 14.18
C ALA A 324 -23.86 2.46 14.51
N VAL A 325 -22.87 3.06 15.14
CA VAL A 325 -21.62 2.40 15.52
C VAL A 325 -21.19 2.88 16.91
N ASP A 326 -20.35 2.09 17.58
CA ASP A 326 -19.65 2.56 18.77
C ASP A 326 -18.58 3.59 18.38
N LEU A 327 -18.08 4.35 19.36
CA LEU A 327 -17.05 5.36 19.13
C LEU A 327 -15.82 4.74 18.47
N VAL A 328 -15.57 5.15 17.23
CA VAL A 328 -14.45 4.67 16.41
C VAL A 328 -13.24 5.58 16.63
N GLU A 329 -12.18 5.03 17.19
CA GLU A 329 -10.91 5.74 17.34
C GLU A 329 -10.09 5.73 16.04
N ARG A 330 -10.11 4.59 15.34
CA ARG A 330 -9.31 4.41 14.12
C ARG A 330 -10.05 3.55 13.11
N PHE A 331 -9.91 3.94 11.85
CA PHE A 331 -10.44 3.21 10.70
C PHE A 331 -9.31 2.79 9.77
N PHE A 332 -9.26 1.51 9.42
CA PHE A 332 -8.19 0.91 8.62
C PHE A 332 -8.62 0.53 7.20
N GLY A 333 -9.90 0.69 6.87
CA GLY A 333 -10.44 0.34 5.56
C GLY A 333 -11.48 -0.77 5.62
N CYS A 334 -11.75 -1.38 4.46
CA CYS A 334 -12.79 -2.39 4.31
C CYS A 334 -12.25 -3.71 3.77
N THR A 335 -12.88 -4.81 4.17
CA THR A 335 -12.67 -6.11 3.54
C THR A 335 -13.41 -6.17 2.20
N ARG A 336 -13.09 -7.17 1.37
CA ARG A 336 -13.79 -7.41 0.09
C ARG A 336 -15.31 -7.57 0.25
N ARG A 337 -15.75 -8.10 1.39
CA ARG A 337 -17.18 -8.28 1.71
C ARG A 337 -17.87 -7.00 2.17
N GLY A 338 -17.10 -5.93 2.41
CA GLY A 338 -17.59 -4.65 2.90
C GLY A 338 -17.63 -4.55 4.42
N GLU A 339 -16.99 -5.48 5.14
CA GLU A 339 -16.83 -5.31 6.59
C GLU A 339 -15.82 -4.19 6.87
N LEU A 340 -16.12 -3.32 7.82
CA LEU A 340 -15.25 -2.23 8.24
C LEU A 340 -14.22 -2.75 9.26
N LEU A 341 -12.96 -2.44 9.04
CA LEU A 341 -11.88 -2.72 9.99
C LEU A 341 -11.68 -1.48 10.86
N ILE A 342 -12.22 -1.53 12.07
CA ILE A 342 -12.24 -0.41 13.01
C ILE A 342 -11.62 -0.75 14.35
N GLU A 343 -11.07 0.24 15.02
CA GLU A 343 -10.66 0.15 16.40
C GLU A 343 -11.58 1.04 17.24
N THR A 344 -12.17 0.45 18.27
CA THR A 344 -13.06 1.16 19.20
C THR A 344 -12.45 1.14 20.60
N LEU A 345 -12.86 2.09 21.45
CA LEU A 345 -12.39 2.19 22.83
C LEU A 345 -12.71 0.93 23.64
N ASP A 346 -13.90 0.38 23.45
CA ASP A 346 -14.43 -0.67 24.32
C ASP A 346 -14.00 -2.08 23.91
N THR A 347 -13.91 -2.34 22.60
CA THR A 347 -13.71 -3.70 22.08
C THR A 347 -12.37 -3.89 21.36
N GLY A 348 -11.61 -2.81 21.17
CA GLY A 348 -10.34 -2.83 20.43
C GLY A 348 -10.56 -3.02 18.93
N LEU A 349 -9.68 -3.79 18.27
CA LEU A 349 -9.73 -3.98 16.82
C LEU A 349 -10.78 -5.02 16.43
N VAL A 350 -11.74 -4.60 15.62
CA VAL A 350 -12.87 -5.43 15.20
C VAL A 350 -13.12 -5.35 13.70
N SER A 351 -13.77 -6.37 13.17
CA SER A 351 -14.42 -6.39 11.87
C SER A 351 -15.91 -6.19 12.08
N PHE A 352 -16.45 -5.10 11.58
CA PHE A 352 -17.86 -4.71 11.70
C PHE A 352 -18.54 -4.83 10.34
N ASP A 353 -19.63 -5.60 10.29
CA ASP A 353 -20.44 -5.74 9.07
C ASP A 353 -21.59 -4.72 9.10
N PRO A 354 -21.59 -3.70 8.24
CA PRO A 354 -22.64 -2.68 8.22
C PRO A 354 -23.99 -3.18 7.70
N ASP A 355 -24.08 -4.39 7.14
CA ASP A 355 -25.36 -4.96 6.67
C ASP A 355 -26.06 -5.75 7.77
N SER A 356 -25.34 -6.60 8.50
CA SER A 356 -25.91 -7.40 9.59
C SER A 356 -25.78 -6.73 10.97
N LEU A 357 -24.93 -5.72 11.10
CA LEU A 357 -24.53 -5.04 12.33
C LEU A 357 -23.72 -5.98 13.27
N ASP A 358 -23.22 -7.07 12.74
CA ASP A 358 -22.37 -8.00 13.50
C ASP A 358 -20.98 -7.40 13.67
N GLN A 359 -20.45 -7.55 14.88
CA GLN A 359 -19.11 -7.15 15.26
C GLN A 359 -18.30 -8.36 15.71
N LYS A 360 -17.08 -8.50 15.18
CA LYS A 360 -16.19 -9.63 15.49
C LYS A 360 -14.81 -9.11 15.87
N ASN A 361 -14.33 -9.50 17.05
CA ASN A 361 -12.97 -9.18 17.48
C ASN A 361 -11.95 -9.91 16.61
N LEU A 362 -10.92 -9.19 16.15
CA LEU A 362 -9.86 -9.75 15.31
C LEU A 362 -8.73 -10.42 16.12
N GLU A 363 -8.79 -10.42 17.47
CA GLU A 363 -7.82 -11.07 18.36
C GLU A 363 -6.35 -10.69 18.08
N ILE A 364 -6.10 -9.52 17.49
CA ILE A 364 -4.76 -8.97 17.33
C ILE A 364 -4.35 -8.37 18.66
N GLN A 365 -3.32 -8.94 19.29
CA GLN A 365 -2.92 -8.64 20.67
C GLN A 365 -2.42 -7.21 20.93
N CYS A 366 -2.09 -6.47 19.89
CA CYS A 366 -1.62 -5.09 20.02
C CYS A 366 -2.30 -4.21 18.97
N SER A 367 -2.62 -2.98 19.35
CA SER A 367 -3.11 -1.99 18.37
C SER A 367 -2.10 -1.82 17.24
N PRO A 368 -2.47 -2.06 15.98
CA PRO A 368 -1.57 -1.91 14.85
C PRO A 368 -1.30 -0.43 14.58
N ILE A 369 -0.05 -0.09 14.25
CA ILE A 369 0.28 1.26 13.76
C ILE A 369 -0.31 1.45 12.36
N TRP A 370 -0.20 0.41 11.54
CA TRP A 370 -0.76 0.32 10.21
C TRP A 370 -1.40 -1.04 10.01
N LEU A 371 -2.57 -1.05 9.39
CA LEU A 371 -3.28 -2.25 8.98
C LEU A 371 -3.73 -2.09 7.54
N GLY A 372 -3.46 -3.10 6.70
CA GLY A 372 -3.95 -3.20 5.34
C GLY A 372 -4.67 -4.52 5.11
N TYR A 373 -5.70 -4.48 4.29
CA TYR A 373 -6.42 -5.66 3.82
C TYR A 373 -5.99 -6.00 2.39
N SER A 374 -5.83 -7.28 2.09
CA SER A 374 -5.52 -7.76 0.76
C SER A 374 -6.21 -9.10 0.49
N THR A 375 -6.70 -9.28 -0.73
CA THR A 375 -7.20 -10.58 -1.21
C THR A 375 -6.14 -11.38 -1.95
N ASP A 376 -5.04 -10.74 -2.28
CA ASP A 376 -4.00 -11.26 -3.17
C ASP A 376 -2.58 -11.16 -2.58
N PHE A 377 -2.47 -11.41 -1.25
CA PHE A 377 -1.15 -11.55 -0.65
C PHE A 377 -0.34 -12.62 -1.36
N MET A 378 0.85 -12.24 -1.82
CA MET A 378 1.75 -13.16 -2.51
C MET A 378 3.19 -12.89 -2.16
N GLU A 379 4.00 -13.95 -2.22
CA GLU A 379 5.45 -13.83 -2.31
C GLU A 379 5.86 -13.49 -3.75
N SER A 380 6.89 -12.67 -3.92
CA SER A 380 7.38 -12.31 -5.24
C SER A 380 8.91 -12.31 -5.33
N LEU A 381 9.42 -12.37 -6.57
CA LEU A 381 10.86 -12.24 -6.88
C LEU A 381 11.23 -10.79 -7.30
N VAL A 382 10.28 -9.89 -7.29
CA VAL A 382 10.53 -8.47 -7.57
C VAL A 382 11.60 -7.94 -6.62
N LEU A 383 12.49 -7.09 -7.06
CA LEU A 383 13.70 -6.64 -6.35
C LEU A 383 14.80 -7.70 -6.22
N LEU A 384 14.82 -8.75 -7.02
CA LEU A 384 15.87 -9.79 -6.92
C LEU A 384 17.30 -9.22 -7.10
N ASP A 385 17.44 -8.14 -7.85
CA ASP A 385 18.65 -7.34 -8.06
C ASP A 385 18.87 -6.26 -6.99
N GLY A 386 17.92 -6.06 -6.07
CA GLY A 386 18.02 -5.09 -4.99
C GLY A 386 19.15 -5.41 -3.99
N VAL A 387 19.43 -4.45 -3.11
CA VAL A 387 20.46 -4.57 -2.08
C VAL A 387 20.05 -5.61 -1.03
N ASN A 388 21.00 -6.42 -0.55
CA ASN A 388 20.77 -7.32 0.57
C ASN A 388 20.66 -6.49 1.87
N LEU A 389 19.67 -6.81 2.69
CA LEU A 389 19.67 -6.36 4.08
C LEU A 389 20.71 -7.17 4.86
N SER A 390 21.90 -6.61 5.02
CA SER A 390 22.88 -7.08 6.00
C SER A 390 22.66 -6.35 7.33
N SER A 391 23.18 -6.93 8.43
CA SER A 391 23.18 -6.24 9.73
C SER A 391 23.88 -4.87 9.69
N GLU A 392 24.89 -4.72 8.82
CA GLU A 392 25.60 -3.46 8.58
C GLU A 392 24.75 -2.44 7.79
N SER A 393 23.90 -2.90 6.87
CA SER A 393 22.98 -2.02 6.13
C SER A 393 21.89 -1.46 7.04
N LEU A 394 21.45 -2.21 8.04
CA LEU A 394 20.53 -1.75 9.08
C LEU A 394 21.15 -0.65 9.96
N VAL A 395 22.42 -0.80 10.30
CA VAL A 395 23.17 0.20 11.08
C VAL A 395 23.38 1.50 10.29
N LEU A 396 23.58 1.39 8.97
CA LEU A 396 23.71 2.57 8.09
C LEU A 396 22.38 3.32 7.95
N LEU A 397 21.25 2.60 7.91
CA LEU A 397 19.92 3.21 7.89
C LEU A 397 19.58 3.88 9.24
N ASP A 398 19.94 3.25 10.36
CA ASP A 398 19.82 3.85 11.70
C ASP A 398 20.80 5.04 11.88
N GLY A 399 21.98 5.00 11.27
CA GLY A 399 23.00 6.07 11.33
C GLY A 399 22.63 7.32 10.53
N LEU A 400 21.85 7.19 9.48
CA LEU A 400 21.30 8.33 8.73
C LEU A 400 20.22 9.07 9.55
N ASN A 401 19.55 8.37 10.46
CA ASN A 401 18.55 8.95 11.35
C ASN A 401 19.15 9.70 12.55
N VAL A 402 20.40 9.44 12.93
CA VAL A 402 21.05 10.05 14.12
C VAL A 402 21.79 11.37 13.79
N SER A 403 22.04 11.66 12.52
CA SER A 403 22.79 12.87 12.14
C SER A 403 21.98 14.17 12.07
N SER A 404 20.68 14.15 12.41
CA SER A 404 19.84 15.35 12.46
C SER A 404 19.73 16.02 13.84
N ASP A 405 20.35 15.46 14.88
CA ASP A 405 20.42 16.07 16.21
C ASP A 405 21.74 16.83 16.38
N VAL A 406 21.97 17.90 15.62
CA VAL A 406 23.07 18.82 15.88
C VAL A 406 22.56 20.24 16.07
N SER A 407 22.59 20.60 17.35
CA SER A 407 22.85 21.93 17.92
C SER A 407 21.90 23.08 17.55
N SER A 408 20.93 23.28 18.41
CA SER A 408 20.54 24.63 18.81
C SER A 408 21.42 25.02 20.04
N GLU A 409 22.63 25.44 19.82
CA GLU A 409 23.33 26.29 20.80
C GLU A 409 22.72 27.69 20.69
N TYR A 410 21.95 28.04 21.70
CA TYR A 410 21.66 29.44 22.03
C TYR A 410 22.92 30.03 22.65
N GLU A 411 23.55 30.92 21.92
CA GLU A 411 24.43 31.92 22.54
C GLU A 411 23.60 33.15 22.91
N ASP A 412 23.87 33.66 24.09
CA ASP A 412 23.34 34.83 24.82
C ASP A 412 23.26 36.16 24.03
#